data_91d522db589cc90434a66f7eda1d8257
#
_entry.id   91d522db589cc90434a66f7eda1d8257
#
_cell.length_a   1.000
_cell.length_b   1.000
_cell.length_c   1.000
_cell.angle_alpha   90.00
_cell.angle_beta   90.00
_cell.angle_gamma   90.00
#
_symmetry.space_group_name_H-M   'P 1'
#
loop_
_entity.id
_entity.type
_entity.pdbx_description
1 polymer ?
#
loop_
_entity_poly.entity_id
_entity_poly.type
_entity_poly.pdbx_seq_one_letter_code
_entity_poly.pdbx_strand_id
1 'polypeptide(L)'
;MPRQEGQIAPLYDNLRNFLHDLAQPLSTVTGLIDLMLLEMDERDKMFQEVQLISQQLEKVMEIVAEIRRMALEAANHERKAQEPPQAPLS
;
A
#
# COMPACT_ATOMS: atom_id res chain seq x y z
N MET A 1 -24.76 21.40 -6.85
CA MET A 1 -23.72 20.98 -5.94
C MET A 1 -22.36 21.39 -6.47
N PRO A 2 -21.65 22.18 -5.74
CA PRO A 2 -20.36 22.60 -6.25
C PRO A 2 -19.45 21.40 -6.42
N ARG A 3 -18.75 21.40 -7.50
CA ARG A 3 -17.77 20.40 -7.75
C ARG A 3 -16.61 20.63 -6.80
N GLN A 4 -16.12 19.58 -6.22
CA GLN A 4 -15.04 19.72 -5.28
C GLN A 4 -13.73 19.47 -5.99
N GLU A 5 -13.35 20.42 -6.76
CA GLU A 5 -12.09 20.37 -7.47
C GLU A 5 -10.95 20.48 -6.48
N GLY A 6 -9.86 19.80 -6.76
CA GLY A 6 -8.71 19.81 -5.90
C GLY A 6 -8.80 18.90 -4.71
N GLN A 7 -9.80 18.01 -4.68
CA GLN A 7 -9.95 17.09 -3.57
C GLN A 7 -9.18 15.79 -3.71
N ILE A 8 -8.45 15.60 -4.80
CA ILE A 8 -7.62 14.42 -4.93
C ILE A 8 -6.51 14.42 -3.90
N ALA A 9 -5.92 15.57 -3.61
CA ALA A 9 -4.85 15.62 -2.62
C ALA A 9 -5.33 15.28 -1.20
N PRO A 10 -6.45 15.85 -0.70
CA PRO A 10 -7.00 15.40 0.58
C PRO A 10 -7.44 13.94 0.55
N LEU A 11 -8.01 13.49 -0.56
CA LEU A 11 -8.39 12.10 -0.71
C LEU A 11 -7.17 11.20 -0.67
N TYR A 12 -6.07 11.61 -1.31
CA TYR A 12 -4.83 10.88 -1.25
C TYR A 12 -4.31 10.79 0.17
N ASP A 13 -4.36 11.89 0.94
CA ASP A 13 -3.89 11.88 2.32
C ASP A 13 -4.68 10.91 3.17
N ASN A 14 -6.01 10.88 3.00
CA ASN A 14 -6.85 9.92 3.70
C ASN A 14 -6.55 8.49 3.28
N LEU A 15 -6.39 8.26 1.99
CA LEU A 15 -6.09 6.95 1.47
C LEU A 15 -4.71 6.47 1.96
N ARG A 16 -3.74 7.37 1.97
CA ARG A 16 -2.41 7.04 2.48
C ARG A 16 -2.48 6.60 3.94
N ASN A 17 -3.26 7.30 4.74
CA ASN A 17 -3.43 6.95 6.15
C ASN A 17 -4.10 5.59 6.30
N PHE A 18 -5.14 5.31 5.51
CA PHE A 18 -5.79 3.99 5.53
C PHE A 18 -4.84 2.88 5.11
N LEU A 19 -4.05 3.12 4.07
CA LEU A 19 -3.08 2.12 3.62
C LEU A 19 -2.00 1.89 4.66
N HIS A 20 -1.56 2.94 5.33
CA HIS A 20 -0.59 2.81 6.42
C HIS A 20 -1.17 1.98 7.56
N ASP A 21 -2.41 2.30 7.96
CA ASP A 21 -3.10 1.59 9.02
C ASP A 21 -3.34 0.12 8.65
N LEU A 22 -3.59 -0.17 7.37
CA LEU A 22 -3.74 -1.53 6.90
C LEU A 22 -2.41 -2.28 6.89
N ALA A 23 -1.34 -1.61 6.48
CA ALA A 23 -0.03 -2.23 6.41
C ALA A 23 0.52 -2.63 7.77
N GLN A 24 0.15 -1.92 8.83
CA GLN A 24 0.62 -2.21 10.18
C GLN A 24 0.25 -3.62 10.63
N PRO A 25 -1.05 -4.00 10.69
CA PRO A 25 -1.40 -5.36 11.09
C PRO A 25 -0.92 -6.42 10.10
N LEU A 26 -0.88 -6.10 8.81
CA LEU A 26 -0.37 -7.03 7.82
C LEU A 26 1.11 -7.35 8.08
N SER A 27 1.91 -6.35 8.41
CA SER A 27 3.32 -6.57 8.73
C SER A 27 3.47 -7.43 9.99
N THR A 28 2.62 -7.20 10.98
CA THR A 28 2.64 -7.99 12.21
C THR A 28 2.29 -9.45 11.92
N VAL A 29 1.24 -9.68 11.14
CA VAL A 29 0.83 -11.05 10.79
C VAL A 29 1.92 -11.73 9.97
N THR A 30 2.51 -11.02 9.02
CA THR A 30 3.60 -11.56 8.21
C THR A 30 4.77 -11.98 9.09
N GLY A 31 5.14 -11.16 10.06
CA GLY A 31 6.22 -11.47 10.99
C GLY A 31 5.92 -12.71 11.83
N LEU A 32 4.68 -12.83 12.32
CA LEU A 32 4.27 -13.98 13.10
C LEU A 32 4.29 -15.26 12.26
N ILE A 33 3.81 -15.18 11.02
CA ILE A 33 3.83 -16.33 10.11
C ILE A 33 5.26 -16.75 9.83
N ASP A 34 6.17 -15.80 9.60
CA ASP A 34 7.58 -16.11 9.36
C ASP A 34 8.20 -16.81 10.57
N LEU A 35 7.88 -16.35 11.78
CA LEU A 35 8.34 -17.02 13.00
C LEU A 35 7.80 -18.43 13.10
N MET A 36 6.52 -18.64 12.77
CA MET A 36 5.94 -19.97 12.77
C MET A 36 6.70 -20.91 11.82
N LEU A 37 6.99 -20.42 10.62
CA LEU A 37 7.72 -21.22 9.63
C LEU A 37 9.12 -21.58 10.12
N LEU A 38 9.78 -20.68 10.83
CA LEU A 38 11.10 -20.96 11.38
C LEU A 38 11.07 -22.04 12.46
N GLU A 39 9.97 -22.12 13.19
CA GLU A 39 9.83 -23.06 14.31
C GLU A 39 9.22 -24.40 13.90
N MET A 40 8.54 -24.45 12.76
CA MET A 40 7.85 -25.65 12.32
C MET A 40 8.82 -26.61 11.63
N ASP A 41 8.55 -27.91 11.82
CA ASP A 41 9.21 -28.94 11.04
C ASP A 41 8.62 -28.94 9.63
N GLU A 42 9.47 -29.02 8.62
CA GLU A 42 9.02 -29.07 7.24
C GLU A 42 8.13 -30.28 6.95
N ARG A 43 8.21 -31.29 7.78
CA ARG A 43 7.37 -32.49 7.65
C ARG A 43 6.01 -32.34 8.30
N ASP A 44 5.78 -31.23 9.01
CA ASP A 44 4.48 -30.96 9.59
C ASP A 44 3.47 -30.75 8.48
N LYS A 45 2.28 -31.32 8.64
CA LYS A 45 1.23 -31.17 7.64
C LYS A 45 0.82 -29.71 7.44
N MET A 46 0.93 -28.92 8.50
CA MET A 46 0.55 -27.51 8.46
C MET A 46 1.61 -26.65 7.78
N PHE A 47 2.82 -27.15 7.59
CA PHE A 47 3.92 -26.35 7.06
C PHE A 47 3.58 -25.78 5.69
N GLN A 48 3.07 -26.61 4.78
CA GLN A 48 2.71 -26.16 3.44
C GLN A 48 1.58 -25.16 3.46
N GLU A 49 0.61 -25.34 4.35
CA GLU A 49 -0.51 -24.42 4.47
C GLU A 49 -0.03 -23.05 4.97
N VAL A 50 0.86 -23.06 5.96
CA VAL A 50 1.43 -21.81 6.49
C VAL A 50 2.27 -21.12 5.42
N GLN A 51 3.01 -21.88 4.60
CA GLN A 51 3.74 -21.31 3.47
C GLN A 51 2.81 -20.62 2.48
N LEU A 52 1.67 -21.24 2.18
CA LEU A 52 0.69 -20.65 1.29
C LEU A 52 0.14 -19.34 1.86
N ILE A 53 -0.12 -19.31 3.16
CA ILE A 53 -0.56 -18.08 3.82
C ILE A 53 0.49 -17.01 3.68
N SER A 54 1.75 -17.35 3.89
CA SER A 54 2.87 -16.41 3.73
C SER A 54 2.92 -15.83 2.32
N GLN A 55 2.75 -16.69 1.31
CA GLN A 55 2.76 -16.25 -0.07
C GLN A 55 1.59 -15.32 -0.40
N GLN A 56 0.41 -15.62 0.15
CA GLN A 56 -0.75 -14.76 -0.05
C GLN A 56 -0.58 -13.40 0.63
N LEU A 57 0.04 -13.39 1.81
CA LEU A 57 0.33 -12.14 2.50
C LEU A 57 1.31 -11.27 1.70
N GLU A 58 2.31 -11.89 1.08
CA GLU A 58 3.23 -11.16 0.20
C GLU A 58 2.48 -10.50 -0.94
N LYS A 59 1.53 -11.21 -1.55
CA LYS A 59 0.71 -10.66 -2.62
C LYS A 59 -0.13 -9.48 -2.13
N VAL A 60 -0.70 -9.61 -0.95
CA VAL A 60 -1.50 -8.52 -0.38
C VAL A 60 -0.63 -7.29 -0.16
N MET A 61 0.58 -7.48 0.35
CA MET A 61 1.49 -6.36 0.58
C MET A 61 1.90 -5.70 -0.74
N GLU A 62 2.11 -6.49 -1.78
CA GLU A 62 2.40 -5.95 -3.12
C GLU A 62 1.24 -5.12 -3.66
N ILE A 63 0.01 -5.61 -3.45
CA ILE A 63 -1.17 -4.88 -3.87
C ILE A 63 -1.30 -3.56 -3.12
N VAL A 64 -1.07 -3.59 -1.81
CA VAL A 64 -1.11 -2.37 -0.99
C VAL A 64 -0.08 -1.36 -1.49
N ALA A 65 1.14 -1.82 -1.77
CA ALA A 65 2.19 -0.95 -2.29
C ALA A 65 1.81 -0.36 -3.65
N GLU A 66 1.18 -1.17 -4.51
CA GLU A 66 0.75 -0.71 -5.83
C GLU A 66 -0.35 0.33 -5.72
N ILE A 67 -1.32 0.11 -4.84
CA ILE A 67 -2.38 1.10 -4.61
C ILE A 67 -1.78 2.42 -4.13
N ARG A 68 -0.81 2.35 -3.22
CA ARG A 68 -0.14 3.54 -2.72
C ARG A 68 0.56 4.29 -3.85
N ARG A 69 1.26 3.56 -4.70
CA ARG A 69 1.97 4.15 -5.83
C ARG A 69 1.01 4.84 -6.78
N MET A 70 -0.08 4.17 -7.11
CA MET A 70 -1.09 4.73 -8.01
C MET A 70 -1.74 5.97 -7.42
N ALA A 71 -2.04 5.95 -6.14
CA ALA A 71 -2.64 7.09 -5.46
C ALA A 71 -1.68 8.28 -5.43
N LEU A 72 -0.41 8.01 -5.19
CA LEU A 72 0.61 9.06 -5.18
C LEU A 72 0.78 9.68 -6.56
N GLU A 73 0.79 8.86 -7.60
CA GLU A 73 0.88 9.36 -8.97
C GLU A 73 -0.31 10.23 -9.33
N ALA A 74 -1.50 9.80 -8.95
CA ALA A 74 -2.71 10.59 -9.21
C ALA A 74 -2.65 11.94 -8.50
N ALA A 75 -2.22 11.95 -7.24
CA ALA A 75 -2.10 13.19 -6.47
C ALA A 75 -1.05 14.11 -7.07
N ASN A 76 0.08 13.56 -7.49
CA ASN A 76 1.15 14.34 -8.10
C ASN A 76 0.72 14.90 -9.45
N HIS A 77 -0.02 14.12 -10.22
CA HIS A 77 -0.53 14.57 -11.51
C HIS A 77 -1.49 15.76 -11.34
N GLU A 78 -2.38 15.68 -10.40
CA GLU A 78 -3.28 16.78 -10.12
C GLU A 78 -2.53 18.01 -9.61
N ARG A 79 -1.55 17.81 -8.77
CA ARG A 79 -0.75 18.94 -8.26
C ARG A 79 -0.05 19.65 -9.38
N LYS A 80 0.50 18.92 -10.34
CA LYS A 80 1.12 19.52 -11.52
C LYS A 80 0.12 20.27 -12.37
N ALA A 81 -1.07 19.74 -12.53
CA ALA A 81 -2.10 20.37 -13.32
C ALA A 81 -2.57 21.69 -12.70
N GLN A 82 -2.44 21.84 -11.39
CA GLN A 82 -2.84 23.04 -10.68
C GLN A 82 -1.72 24.05 -10.51
N GLU A 83 -0.50 23.69 -10.85
CA GLU A 83 0.60 24.62 -10.75
C GLU A 83 0.45 25.70 -11.81
N PRO A 84 0.68 26.98 -11.46
CA PRO A 84 0.67 28.01 -12.45
C PRO A 84 1.81 27.78 -13.45
N PRO A 85 1.59 28.13 -14.72
CA PRO A 85 2.65 28.00 -15.70
C PRO A 85 3.84 28.86 -15.30
N GLN A 86 5.00 28.25 -15.33
CA GLN A 86 6.21 28.97 -14.99
C GLN A 86 6.66 29.77 -16.22
N ALA A 87 6.95 31.05 -16.01
CA ALA A 87 7.49 31.84 -17.06
C ALA A 87 8.85 31.29 -17.47
N PRO A 88 9.11 31.19 -18.77
CA PRO A 88 10.42 30.70 -19.17
C PRO A 88 11.49 31.67 -18.71
N LEU A 89 12.55 31.10 -18.21
CA LEU A 89 13.71 31.93 -17.85
C LEU A 89 14.37 32.41 -19.11
N SER A 90 14.39 33.68 -19.24
CA SER A 90 15.01 34.30 -20.41
C SER A 90 16.46 34.67 -20.13
#